data_3fee5830a2c8090f8baa816e1f77655f
#
_entry.id   3fee5830a2c8090f8baa816e1f77655f
#
_cell.length_a   1.000
_cell.length_b   1.000
_cell.length_c   1.000
_cell.angle_alpha   90.00
_cell.angle_beta   90.00
_cell.angle_gamma   90.00
#
_symmetry.space_group_name_H-M   'P 1'
#
loop_
_entity.id
_entity.type
_entity.pdbx_description
1 polymer ?
#
loop_
_entity_poly.entity_id
_entity_poly.type
_entity_poly.pdbx_seq_one_letter_code
_entity_poly.pdbx_strand_id
1 'polypeptide(L)'
;MKRLNILFFILLSTLDASAQTGKSIYQKYSGQENVSAVYISSAMFRMIGKIPDLKAGDDEVDLTPIIQKLDGLYLISSVNPSINENLQSEVKRFIANGHYELLMEAIESGEIMRMYSVGNKTTVNSFVMFAIDGAETTFICLDGQMDRDQLEKVLAEEMKK
;
A
#
# COMPACT_ATOMS: atom_id res chain seq x y z
N MET A 1 -37.77 37.45 3.65
CA MET A 1 -36.49 37.32 3.00
C MET A 1 -35.34 36.76 3.87
N LYS A 2 -35.59 36.42 5.14
CA LYS A 2 -34.55 35.86 6.05
C LYS A 2 -34.43 34.32 6.06
N ARG A 3 -35.33 33.61 5.36
CA ARG A 3 -35.33 32.13 5.32
C ARG A 3 -34.62 31.53 4.10
N LEU A 4 -34.25 32.34 3.12
CA LEU A 4 -33.57 31.87 1.90
C LEU A 4 -32.05 31.77 2.06
N ASN A 5 -31.47 32.51 3.00
CA ASN A 5 -30.01 32.49 3.26
C ASN A 5 -29.52 31.29 4.09
N ILE A 6 -30.42 30.56 4.76
CA ILE A 6 -30.04 29.39 5.57
C ILE A 6 -29.88 28.14 4.69
N LEU A 7 -30.62 28.06 3.59
CA LEU A 7 -30.50 26.92 2.67
C LEU A 7 -29.22 26.94 1.81
N PHE A 8 -28.64 28.13 1.60
CA PHE A 8 -27.41 28.28 0.81
C PHE A 8 -26.14 27.93 1.60
N PHE A 9 -26.21 27.95 2.95
CA PHE A 9 -25.04 27.65 3.80
C PHE A 9 -24.88 26.15 4.10
N ILE A 10 -25.91 25.33 3.86
CA ILE A 10 -25.86 23.87 4.11
C ILE A 10 -25.29 23.12 2.90
N LEU A 11 -25.18 23.77 1.73
CA LEU A 11 -24.70 23.14 0.49
C LEU A 11 -23.17 23.19 0.31
N LEU A 12 -22.42 23.79 1.26
CA LEU A 12 -20.96 23.97 1.14
C LEU A 12 -20.13 23.06 2.05
N SER A 13 -20.73 22.06 2.66
CA SER A 13 -20.00 21.12 3.53
C SER A 13 -20.00 19.68 3.00
N THR A 14 -19.91 19.48 1.71
CA THR A 14 -19.32 18.24 1.19
C THR A 14 -17.81 18.40 1.33
N LEU A 15 -17.32 18.18 2.55
CA LEU A 15 -15.93 17.81 2.75
C LEU A 15 -15.73 16.54 1.92
N ASP A 16 -15.10 16.68 0.76
CA ASP A 16 -14.49 15.56 0.07
C ASP A 16 -13.52 14.92 1.07
N ALA A 17 -14.01 13.96 1.81
CA ALA A 17 -13.17 13.00 2.50
C ALA A 17 -12.52 12.17 1.39
N SER A 18 -11.52 12.75 0.73
CA SER A 18 -10.68 12.05 -0.22
C SER A 18 -10.13 10.84 0.53
N ALA A 19 -10.61 9.66 0.17
CA ALA A 19 -10.13 8.43 0.77
C ALA A 19 -8.62 8.41 0.62
N GLN A 20 -7.91 8.30 1.74
CA GLN A 20 -6.46 8.24 1.74
C GLN A 20 -6.03 7.01 0.94
N THR A 21 -5.06 7.17 0.05
CA THR A 21 -4.54 6.12 -0.83
C THR A 21 -3.05 5.93 -0.59
N GLY A 22 -2.50 4.77 -0.97
CA GLY A 22 -1.06 4.55 -0.94
C GLY A 22 -0.29 5.62 -1.71
N LYS A 23 -0.85 6.07 -2.84
CA LYS A 23 -0.32 7.18 -3.62
C LYS A 23 -0.26 8.50 -2.83
N SER A 24 -1.27 8.81 -2.02
CA SER A 24 -1.29 10.06 -1.25
C SER A 24 -0.24 10.07 -0.14
N ILE A 25 0.00 8.91 0.51
CA ILE A 25 1.09 8.74 1.47
C ILE A 25 2.43 8.95 0.76
N TYR A 26 2.65 8.28 -0.38
CA TYR A 26 3.84 8.45 -1.18
C TYR A 26 4.10 9.93 -1.53
N GLN A 27 3.09 10.63 -2.05
CA GLN A 27 3.22 12.04 -2.45
C GLN A 27 3.56 12.98 -1.30
N LYS A 28 3.08 12.68 -0.10
CA LYS A 28 3.32 13.49 1.09
C LYS A 28 4.75 13.37 1.61
N TYR A 29 5.33 12.17 1.54
CA TYR A 29 6.64 11.89 2.14
C TYR A 29 7.78 11.83 1.13
N SER A 30 7.50 11.59 -0.16
CA SER A 30 8.53 11.59 -1.20
C SER A 30 9.18 12.97 -1.34
N GLY A 31 10.51 12.99 -1.34
CA GLY A 31 11.29 14.23 -1.42
C GLY A 31 11.57 14.91 -0.08
N GLN A 32 11.15 14.34 1.04
CA GLN A 32 11.57 14.80 2.37
C GLN A 32 12.99 14.30 2.69
N GLU A 33 13.68 15.02 3.57
CA GLU A 33 15.05 14.70 3.98
C GLU A 33 15.08 13.37 4.76
N ASN A 34 16.06 12.51 4.45
CA ASN A 34 16.23 11.18 5.02
C ASN A 34 15.02 10.24 4.76
N VAL A 35 14.37 10.44 3.61
CA VAL A 35 13.32 9.54 3.09
C VAL A 35 13.74 9.01 1.73
N SER A 36 13.73 7.68 1.62
CA SER A 36 13.81 6.97 0.35
C SER A 36 12.41 6.73 -0.19
N ALA A 37 12.18 7.01 -1.46
CA ALA A 37 10.88 6.86 -2.08
C ALA A 37 10.99 6.20 -3.45
N VAL A 38 10.14 5.19 -3.73
CA VAL A 38 10.05 4.53 -5.02
C VAL A 38 8.61 4.53 -5.50
N TYR A 39 8.41 4.90 -6.75
CA TYR A 39 7.13 4.77 -7.45
C TYR A 39 7.32 3.97 -8.73
N ILE A 40 6.52 2.92 -8.90
CA ILE A 40 6.43 2.16 -10.16
C ILE A 40 5.01 2.31 -10.70
N SER A 41 4.89 2.82 -11.92
CA SER A 41 3.61 3.07 -12.56
C SER A 41 3.03 1.82 -13.23
N SER A 42 1.73 1.82 -13.48
CA SER A 42 1.07 0.79 -14.30
C SER A 42 1.68 0.63 -15.69
N ALA A 43 2.21 1.71 -16.27
CA ALA A 43 2.91 1.64 -17.56
C ALA A 43 4.18 0.80 -17.46
N MET A 44 4.96 0.97 -16.39
CA MET A 44 6.17 0.18 -16.13
C MET A 44 5.82 -1.29 -15.88
N PHE A 45 4.79 -1.57 -15.09
CA PHE A 45 4.33 -2.95 -14.87
C PHE A 45 3.89 -3.64 -16.16
N ARG A 46 3.20 -2.93 -17.05
CA ARG A 46 2.86 -3.48 -18.38
C ARG A 46 4.07 -3.75 -19.27
N MET A 47 5.16 -3.00 -19.11
CA MET A 47 6.42 -3.27 -19.81
C MET A 47 7.11 -4.50 -19.23
N ILE A 48 7.21 -4.58 -17.90
CA ILE A 48 7.81 -5.72 -17.17
C ILE A 48 7.01 -7.01 -17.46
N GLY A 49 5.69 -6.98 -17.42
CA GLY A 49 4.83 -8.13 -17.68
C GLY A 49 4.84 -8.65 -19.12
N LYS A 50 5.60 -8.02 -20.03
CA LYS A 50 5.90 -8.52 -21.38
C LYS A 50 7.21 -9.31 -21.45
N ILE A 51 8.00 -9.30 -20.36
CA ILE A 51 9.23 -10.08 -20.28
C ILE A 51 8.84 -11.55 -20.06
N PRO A 52 9.22 -12.48 -20.94
CA PRO A 52 8.96 -13.90 -20.74
C PRO A 52 9.64 -14.40 -19.45
N ASP A 53 9.02 -15.38 -18.80
CA ASP A 53 9.60 -16.12 -17.68
C ASP A 53 9.93 -15.26 -16.43
N LEU A 54 9.07 -14.29 -16.10
CA LEU A 54 9.11 -13.63 -14.79
C LEU A 54 8.63 -14.61 -13.72
N LYS A 55 9.59 -15.27 -13.09
CA LYS A 55 9.35 -16.28 -12.08
C LYS A 55 9.94 -15.86 -10.74
N ALA A 56 9.32 -16.27 -9.64
CA ALA A 56 9.81 -16.08 -8.29
C ALA A 56 9.85 -17.40 -7.53
N GLY A 57 10.88 -17.53 -6.68
CA GLY A 57 11.09 -18.70 -5.84
C GLY A 57 11.68 -19.90 -6.60
N ASP A 58 12.01 -20.92 -5.82
CA ASP A 58 12.60 -22.17 -6.36
C ASP A 58 11.56 -23.00 -7.13
N ASP A 59 10.27 -22.84 -6.84
CA ASP A 59 9.15 -23.52 -7.51
C ASP A 59 8.63 -22.76 -8.75
N GLU A 60 9.38 -21.75 -9.22
CA GLU A 60 9.10 -21.03 -10.47
C GLU A 60 7.68 -20.45 -10.60
N VAL A 61 7.14 -19.83 -9.55
CA VAL A 61 5.82 -19.18 -9.60
C VAL A 61 5.83 -18.05 -10.64
N ASP A 62 4.95 -18.14 -11.64
CA ASP A 62 4.79 -17.10 -12.65
C ASP A 62 4.15 -15.85 -12.07
N LEU A 63 4.91 -14.76 -11.99
CA LEU A 63 4.45 -13.47 -11.49
C LEU A 63 3.73 -12.62 -12.55
N THR A 64 3.80 -12.99 -13.81
CA THR A 64 3.26 -12.22 -14.93
C THR A 64 1.79 -11.84 -14.74
N PRO A 65 0.89 -12.78 -14.33
CA PRO A 65 -0.53 -12.45 -14.16
C PRO A 65 -0.80 -11.42 -13.05
N ILE A 66 0.03 -11.41 -12.00
CA ILE A 66 -0.07 -10.42 -10.91
C ILE A 66 0.44 -9.08 -11.39
N ILE A 67 1.65 -9.05 -11.95
CA ILE A 67 2.36 -7.83 -12.38
C ILE A 67 1.54 -7.05 -13.41
N GLN A 68 0.91 -7.72 -14.38
CA GLN A 68 0.09 -7.07 -15.40
C GLN A 68 -1.17 -6.39 -14.86
N LYS A 69 -1.61 -6.74 -13.66
CA LYS A 69 -2.81 -6.22 -13.01
C LYS A 69 -2.51 -5.09 -12.01
N LEU A 70 -1.22 -4.74 -11.83
CA LEU A 70 -0.83 -3.68 -10.92
C LEU A 70 -1.04 -2.30 -11.54
N ASP A 71 -1.67 -1.43 -10.76
CA ASP A 71 -1.89 -0.01 -11.07
C ASP A 71 -0.73 0.85 -10.58
N GLY A 72 -0.10 0.47 -9.48
CA GLY A 72 1.04 1.17 -8.92
C GLY A 72 1.69 0.46 -7.74
N LEU A 73 2.99 0.73 -7.56
CA LEU A 73 3.74 0.42 -6.34
C LEU A 73 4.24 1.74 -5.76
N TYR A 74 4.03 1.92 -4.47
CA TYR A 74 4.45 3.07 -3.70
C TYR A 74 5.26 2.58 -2.50
N LEU A 75 6.52 3.00 -2.41
CA LEU A 75 7.41 2.69 -1.30
C LEU A 75 7.89 3.98 -0.67
N ILE A 76 7.83 4.04 0.65
CA ILE A 76 8.45 5.04 1.50
C ILE A 76 9.24 4.31 2.57
N SER A 77 10.50 4.65 2.73
CA SER A 77 11.34 4.25 3.86
C SER A 77 11.98 5.49 4.46
N SER A 78 11.92 5.63 5.76
CA SER A 78 12.44 6.79 6.50
C SER A 78 13.23 6.36 7.72
N VAL A 79 14.37 7.01 7.93
CA VAL A 79 15.17 6.92 9.15
C VAL A 79 15.09 8.20 9.99
N ASN A 80 14.20 9.14 9.63
CA ASN A 80 13.97 10.38 10.37
C ASN A 80 12.91 10.17 11.45
N PRO A 81 13.23 10.30 12.76
CA PRO A 81 12.29 10.01 13.86
C PRO A 81 10.99 10.81 13.77
N SER A 82 11.05 12.10 13.42
CA SER A 82 9.85 12.95 13.34
C SER A 82 8.94 12.56 12.18
N ILE A 83 9.53 12.10 11.07
CA ILE A 83 8.78 11.58 9.92
C ILE A 83 8.19 10.22 10.28
N ASN A 84 8.95 9.37 10.95
CA ASN A 84 8.54 8.02 11.33
C ASN A 84 7.27 8.02 12.20
N GLU A 85 7.19 8.87 13.22
CA GLU A 85 5.99 9.00 14.07
C GLU A 85 4.75 9.39 13.25
N ASN A 86 4.90 10.37 12.37
CA ASN A 86 3.82 10.83 11.49
C ASN A 86 3.41 9.75 10.48
N LEU A 87 4.39 9.12 9.82
CA LEU A 87 4.16 8.06 8.84
C LEU A 87 3.45 6.86 9.48
N GLN A 88 3.91 6.41 10.66
CA GLN A 88 3.29 5.31 11.40
C GLN A 88 1.83 5.62 11.76
N SER A 89 1.57 6.84 12.26
CA SER A 89 0.22 7.28 12.60
C SER A 89 -0.68 7.34 11.37
N GLU A 90 -0.15 7.82 10.25
CA GLU A 90 -0.88 7.95 8.99
C GLU A 90 -1.19 6.59 8.36
N VAL A 91 -0.22 5.68 8.33
CA VAL A 91 -0.43 4.31 7.84
C VAL A 91 -1.47 3.57 8.69
N LYS A 92 -1.43 3.70 10.01
CA LYS A 92 -2.46 3.11 10.89
C LYS A 92 -3.87 3.62 10.54
N ARG A 93 -4.02 4.92 10.31
CA ARG A 93 -5.32 5.50 9.89
C ARG A 93 -5.74 5.04 8.50
N PHE A 94 -4.80 4.97 7.58
CA PHE A 94 -5.02 4.47 6.21
C PHE A 94 -5.56 3.04 6.24
N ILE A 95 -4.92 2.14 6.98
CA ILE A 95 -5.33 0.74 7.14
C ILE A 95 -6.74 0.65 7.76
N ALA A 96 -6.97 1.37 8.86
CA ALA A 96 -8.26 1.35 9.57
C ALA A 96 -9.41 1.89 8.70
N ASN A 97 -9.22 3.03 8.04
CA ASN A 97 -10.24 3.67 7.22
C ASN A 97 -10.50 2.91 5.91
N GLY A 98 -9.49 2.25 5.37
CA GLY A 98 -9.59 1.44 4.16
C GLY A 98 -10.14 0.02 4.42
N HIS A 99 -10.45 -0.33 5.67
CA HIS A 99 -10.93 -1.67 6.05
C HIS A 99 -10.01 -2.80 5.59
N TYR A 100 -8.71 -2.58 5.70
CA TYR A 100 -7.71 -3.58 5.38
C TYR A 100 -7.74 -4.73 6.39
N GLU A 101 -7.64 -5.94 5.90
CA GLU A 101 -7.52 -7.17 6.68
C GLU A 101 -6.05 -7.47 6.95
N LEU A 102 -5.70 -7.80 8.21
CA LEU A 102 -4.35 -8.24 8.57
C LEU A 102 -4.15 -9.67 8.06
N LEU A 103 -3.16 -9.87 7.22
CA LEU A 103 -2.78 -11.19 6.70
C LEU A 103 -1.68 -11.84 7.54
N MET A 104 -0.67 -11.05 7.95
CA MET A 104 0.48 -11.54 8.68
C MET A 104 1.01 -10.46 9.62
N GLU A 105 1.47 -10.88 10.79
CA GLU A 105 2.26 -10.08 11.71
C GLU A 105 3.46 -10.90 12.15
N ALA A 106 4.66 -10.31 12.06
CA ALA A 106 5.89 -10.82 12.64
C ALA A 106 6.44 -9.79 13.60
N ILE A 107 6.80 -10.23 14.81
CA ILE A 107 7.41 -9.39 15.84
C ILE A 107 8.64 -10.13 16.36
N GLU A 108 9.81 -9.53 16.20
CA GLU A 108 11.08 -10.07 16.68
C GLU A 108 11.96 -8.96 17.25
N SER A 109 12.42 -9.12 18.48
CA SER A 109 13.38 -8.20 19.12
C SER A 109 13.01 -6.71 19.08
N GLY A 110 11.71 -6.38 19.00
CA GLY A 110 11.19 -5.01 18.88
C GLY A 110 10.98 -4.54 17.42
N GLU A 111 11.39 -5.32 16.45
CA GLU A 111 11.05 -5.14 15.05
C GLU A 111 9.63 -5.65 14.77
N ILE A 112 8.92 -4.96 13.91
CA ILE A 112 7.53 -5.28 13.58
C ILE A 112 7.37 -5.27 12.07
N MET A 113 6.84 -6.35 11.52
CA MET A 113 6.38 -6.40 10.13
C MET A 113 4.92 -6.82 10.09
N ARG A 114 4.11 -6.10 9.34
CA ARG A 114 2.69 -6.41 9.12
C ARG A 114 2.35 -6.36 7.64
N MET A 115 1.57 -7.33 7.21
CA MET A 115 1.02 -7.38 5.87
C MET A 115 -0.49 -7.31 5.92
N TYR A 116 -1.07 -6.49 5.04
CA TYR A 116 -2.50 -6.25 4.98
C TYR A 116 -2.99 -6.36 3.54
N SER A 117 -4.25 -6.68 3.37
CA SER A 117 -4.92 -6.59 2.08
C SER A 117 -6.33 -6.04 2.20
N VAL A 118 -6.82 -5.48 1.10
CA VAL A 118 -8.23 -5.15 0.92
C VAL A 118 -8.72 -5.64 -0.43
N GLY A 119 -9.93 -6.17 -0.45
CA GLY A 119 -10.52 -6.75 -1.65
C GLY A 119 -11.72 -7.62 -1.33
N ASN A 120 -11.94 -8.64 -2.11
CA ASN A 120 -12.99 -9.62 -1.93
C ASN A 120 -12.44 -11.06 -1.93
N LYS A 121 -13.30 -12.07 -2.03
CA LYS A 121 -12.89 -13.48 -1.96
C LYS A 121 -11.96 -13.93 -3.09
N THR A 122 -12.00 -13.26 -4.23
CA THR A 122 -11.24 -13.66 -5.43
C THR A 122 -10.22 -12.62 -5.87
N THR A 123 -10.36 -11.37 -5.43
CA THR A 123 -9.53 -10.25 -5.88
C THR A 123 -9.00 -9.46 -4.71
N VAL A 124 -7.71 -9.16 -4.72
CA VAL A 124 -7.05 -8.19 -3.84
C VAL A 124 -6.88 -6.89 -4.62
N ASN A 125 -7.49 -5.80 -4.12
CA ASN A 125 -7.41 -4.48 -4.75
C ASN A 125 -6.20 -3.67 -4.29
N SER A 126 -5.73 -3.92 -3.08
CA SER A 126 -4.51 -3.33 -2.55
C SER A 126 -3.88 -4.26 -1.53
N PHE A 127 -2.55 -4.33 -1.57
CA PHE A 127 -1.72 -5.05 -0.62
C PHE A 127 -0.75 -4.06 0.02
N VAL A 128 -0.61 -4.12 1.34
CA VAL A 128 0.26 -3.22 2.10
C VAL A 128 1.21 -4.03 2.97
N MET A 129 2.48 -3.70 2.89
CA MET A 129 3.49 -4.11 3.87
C MET A 129 3.93 -2.88 4.67
N PHE A 130 3.94 -3.03 5.98
CA PHE A 130 4.36 -1.99 6.90
C PHE A 130 5.33 -2.58 7.91
N ALA A 131 6.54 -2.00 7.97
CA ALA A 131 7.61 -2.48 8.85
C ALA A 131 8.20 -1.36 9.68
N ILE A 132 8.59 -1.69 10.91
CA ILE A 132 9.37 -0.87 11.83
C ILE A 132 10.56 -1.71 12.24
N ASP A 133 11.77 -1.28 11.87
CA ASP A 133 13.03 -1.95 12.16
C ASP A 133 13.97 -0.92 12.80
N GLY A 134 14.11 -0.97 14.13
CA GLY A 134 14.91 -0.01 14.89
C GLY A 134 14.48 1.44 14.62
N ALA A 135 15.35 2.20 13.96
CA ALA A 135 15.10 3.60 13.60
C ALA A 135 14.40 3.77 12.25
N GLU A 136 14.22 2.71 11.48
CA GLU A 136 13.62 2.75 10.15
C GLU A 136 12.13 2.42 10.19
N THR A 137 11.35 3.16 9.41
CA THR A 137 9.94 2.86 9.14
C THR A 137 9.74 2.73 7.64
N THR A 138 9.24 1.56 7.21
CA THR A 138 8.98 1.26 5.80
C THR A 138 7.50 1.03 5.56
N PHE A 139 6.97 1.66 4.51
CA PHE A 139 5.63 1.48 3.99
C PHE A 139 5.71 1.11 2.51
N ILE A 140 5.10 0.00 2.13
CA ILE A 140 4.94 -0.44 0.74
C ILE A 140 3.46 -0.65 0.49
N CYS A 141 2.97 -0.10 -0.61
CA CYS A 141 1.59 -0.31 -1.06
C CYS A 141 1.60 -0.72 -2.53
N LEU A 142 0.95 -1.82 -2.83
CA LEU A 142 0.68 -2.33 -4.17
C LEU A 142 -0.81 -2.16 -4.45
N ASP A 143 -1.16 -1.32 -5.40
CA ASP A 143 -2.53 -1.15 -5.87
C ASP A 143 -2.74 -1.86 -7.20
N GLY A 144 -3.90 -2.50 -7.37
CA GLY A 144 -4.25 -3.21 -8.60
C GLY A 144 -5.34 -4.24 -8.37
N GLN A 145 -5.70 -5.01 -9.40
CA GLN A 145 -6.69 -6.08 -9.31
C GLN A 145 -5.99 -7.44 -9.37
N MET A 146 -5.32 -7.79 -8.28
CA MET A 146 -4.55 -9.03 -8.18
C MET A 146 -5.48 -10.22 -7.90
N ASP A 147 -5.22 -11.35 -8.54
CA ASP A 147 -5.88 -12.62 -8.20
C ASP A 147 -5.41 -13.09 -6.82
N ARG A 148 -6.36 -13.36 -5.90
CA ARG A 148 -6.05 -13.72 -4.51
C ARG A 148 -5.29 -15.02 -4.43
N ASP A 149 -5.71 -16.06 -5.15
CA ASP A 149 -5.08 -17.38 -5.07
C ASP A 149 -3.63 -17.35 -5.58
N GLN A 150 -3.37 -16.52 -6.60
CA GLN A 150 -2.02 -16.31 -7.12
C GLN A 150 -1.14 -15.55 -6.13
N LEU A 151 -1.67 -14.48 -5.52
CA LEU A 151 -0.95 -13.72 -4.50
C LEU A 151 -0.62 -14.59 -3.28
N GLU A 152 -1.57 -15.39 -2.81
CA GLU A 152 -1.37 -16.30 -1.68
C GLU A 152 -0.29 -17.37 -1.98
N LYS A 153 -0.23 -17.88 -3.20
CA LYS A 153 0.85 -18.80 -3.61
C LYS A 153 2.22 -18.15 -3.53
N VAL A 154 2.36 -16.93 -4.04
CA VAL A 154 3.63 -16.19 -3.99
C VAL A 154 4.06 -15.94 -2.55
N LEU A 155 3.14 -15.49 -1.69
CA LEU A 155 3.44 -15.25 -0.27
C LEU A 155 3.82 -16.55 0.47
N ALA A 156 3.13 -17.66 0.18
CA ALA A 156 3.42 -18.95 0.80
C ALA A 156 4.82 -19.49 0.41
N GLU A 157 5.29 -19.25 -0.82
CA GLU A 157 6.61 -19.65 -1.25
C GLU A 157 7.71 -18.83 -0.54
N GLU A 158 7.52 -17.52 -0.38
CA GLU A 158 8.51 -16.67 0.32
C GLU A 158 8.60 -16.99 1.83
N MET A 159 7.51 -17.44 2.46
CA MET A 159 7.51 -17.82 3.88
C MET A 159 8.14 -19.19 4.19
N LYS A 160 8.45 -20.01 3.18
CA LYS A 160 9.15 -21.30 3.35
C LYS A 160 10.67 -21.17 3.44
N LYS A 161 11.22 -19.99 3.16
CA LYS A 161 12.66 -19.67 3.20
C LYS A 161 13.09 -19.18 4.57
#